data_cfc404401adcdad27feb39cd49a462f8
#
_entry.id   cfc404401adcdad27feb39cd49a462f8
#
_cell.length_a   1.000
_cell.length_b   1.000
_cell.length_c   1.000
_cell.angle_alpha   90.00
_cell.angle_beta   90.00
_cell.angle_gamma   90.00
#
_symmetry.space_group_name_H-M   'P 1'
#
loop_
_entity.id
_entity.type
_entity.pdbx_description
1 polymer ?
#
loop_
_entity_poly.entity_id
_entity_poly.type
_entity_poly.pdbx_seq_one_letter_code
_entity_poly.pdbx_strand_id
1 'polypeptide(L)'
;STDHVVDELERSLKDALDVVTAALDAGGVVAGAGAIEIEIADQIRDEAAGIEGRKQLAVEAFADAVDVLPRTLAENTGMDPIDALVDLRAEHDAGTTAGLISEGQTGIIADPIEYGVLDPAAVKREAVESATEASTMIVRIDDVIASN
;
A
#
# COMPACT_ATOMS: atom_id res chain seq x y z
N SER A 1 -18.87 23.13 -3.92
CA SER A 1 -19.67 22.34 -3.00
C SER A 1 -18.88 21.16 -2.46
N THR A 2 -19.25 20.65 -1.32
CA THR A 2 -18.61 19.51 -0.63
C THR A 2 -18.65 18.25 -1.49
N ASP A 3 -19.74 18.04 -2.23
CA ASP A 3 -19.88 16.91 -3.17
C ASP A 3 -18.78 16.92 -4.25
N HIS A 4 -18.42 18.08 -4.77
CA HIS A 4 -17.32 18.23 -5.73
C HIS A 4 -15.97 17.81 -5.16
N VAL A 5 -15.72 18.16 -3.90
CA VAL A 5 -14.47 17.80 -3.21
C VAL A 5 -14.37 16.28 -3.02
N VAL A 6 -15.49 15.64 -2.63
CA VAL A 6 -15.55 14.18 -2.46
C VAL A 6 -15.34 13.47 -3.79
N ASP A 7 -16.02 13.90 -4.86
CA ASP A 7 -15.90 13.31 -6.18
C ASP A 7 -14.47 13.44 -6.74
N GLU A 8 -13.81 14.57 -6.50
CA GLU A 8 -12.41 14.77 -6.89
C GLU A 8 -11.46 13.91 -6.08
N LEU A 9 -11.68 13.76 -4.77
CA LEU A 9 -10.88 12.90 -3.92
C LEU A 9 -11.00 11.44 -4.35
N GLU A 10 -12.22 10.99 -4.59
CA GLU A 10 -12.51 9.64 -5.09
C GLU A 10 -11.79 9.38 -6.41
N ARG A 11 -11.86 10.32 -7.35
CA ARG A 11 -11.17 10.23 -8.63
C ARG A 11 -9.65 10.16 -8.46
N SER A 12 -9.08 11.03 -7.64
CA SER A 12 -7.63 11.08 -7.39
C SER A 12 -7.14 9.78 -6.77
N LEU A 13 -7.87 9.23 -5.81
CA LEU A 13 -7.55 7.95 -5.18
C LEU A 13 -7.64 6.81 -6.19
N LYS A 14 -8.70 6.78 -6.99
CA LYS A 14 -8.90 5.77 -8.03
C LYS A 14 -7.79 5.83 -9.07
N ASP A 15 -7.43 7.00 -9.55
CA ASP A 15 -6.35 7.18 -10.54
C ASP A 15 -5.01 6.69 -10.00
N ALA A 16 -4.69 7.01 -8.74
CA ALA A 16 -3.48 6.54 -8.07
C ALA A 16 -3.44 5.01 -7.97
N LEU A 17 -4.58 4.39 -7.68
CA LEU A 17 -4.69 2.93 -7.50
C LEU A 17 -4.84 2.16 -8.81
N ASP A 18 -5.31 2.79 -9.89
CA ASP A 18 -5.40 2.17 -11.22
C ASP A 18 -4.02 1.75 -11.74
N VAL A 19 -2.99 2.54 -11.45
CA VAL A 19 -1.60 2.21 -11.83
C VAL A 19 -1.16 0.92 -11.12
N VAL A 20 -1.44 0.80 -9.83
CA VAL A 20 -1.14 -0.39 -9.02
C VAL A 20 -1.93 -1.59 -9.53
N THR A 21 -3.22 -1.42 -9.78
CA THR A 21 -4.11 -2.47 -10.28
C THR A 21 -3.64 -2.98 -11.65
N ALA A 22 -3.22 -2.09 -12.55
CA ALA A 22 -2.68 -2.45 -13.86
C ALA A 22 -1.39 -3.28 -13.73
N ALA A 23 -0.52 -2.93 -12.80
CA ALA A 23 0.70 -3.70 -12.53
C ALA A 23 0.38 -5.12 -12.01
N LEU A 24 -0.65 -5.26 -11.19
CA LEU A 24 -1.11 -6.54 -10.65
C LEU A 24 -1.90 -7.37 -11.68
N ASP A 25 -2.44 -6.74 -12.73
CA ASP A 25 -3.16 -7.42 -13.82
C ASP A 25 -2.25 -8.26 -14.72
N ALA A 26 -0.95 -8.07 -14.65
CA ALA A 26 0.01 -8.84 -15.44
C ALA A 26 -0.04 -10.35 -15.12
N GLY A 27 -0.80 -10.73 -14.09
CA GLY A 27 -1.11 -12.14 -13.76
C GLY A 27 0.00 -12.84 -12.98
N GLY A 28 -0.32 -14.05 -12.48
CA GLY A 28 0.64 -14.90 -11.80
C GLY A 28 0.82 -14.58 -10.33
N VAL A 29 2.06 -14.55 -9.90
CA VAL A 29 2.45 -14.38 -8.50
C VAL A 29 3.30 -13.13 -8.31
N VAL A 30 3.27 -12.60 -7.10
CA VAL A 30 4.11 -11.48 -6.66
C VAL A 30 4.90 -11.89 -5.42
N ALA A 31 5.98 -11.17 -5.13
CA ALA A 31 6.75 -11.38 -3.92
C ALA A 31 5.86 -11.13 -2.70
N GLY A 32 5.86 -12.08 -1.77
CA GLY A 32 5.12 -11.99 -0.51
C GLY A 32 5.91 -11.29 0.59
N ALA A 33 5.62 -11.63 1.84
CA ALA A 33 6.33 -11.13 3.01
C ALA A 33 6.33 -9.60 3.15
N GLY A 34 5.27 -8.93 2.67
CA GLY A 34 5.14 -7.48 2.70
C GLY A 34 5.87 -6.73 1.58
N ALA A 35 6.60 -7.41 0.72
CA ALA A 35 7.35 -6.78 -0.37
C ALA A 35 6.45 -6.03 -1.35
N ILE A 36 5.36 -6.67 -1.80
CA ILE A 36 4.44 -6.03 -2.75
C ILE A 36 3.74 -4.82 -2.12
N GLU A 37 3.44 -4.85 -0.84
CA GLU A 37 2.81 -3.73 -0.14
C GLU A 37 3.74 -2.51 -0.08
N ILE A 38 5.05 -2.71 0.08
CA ILE A 38 6.02 -1.61 -0.01
C ILE A 38 6.01 -0.99 -1.41
N GLU A 39 6.03 -1.80 -2.45
CA GLU A 39 5.95 -1.30 -3.84
C GLU A 39 4.63 -0.57 -4.13
N ILE A 40 3.52 -1.11 -3.65
CA ILE A 40 2.20 -0.49 -3.78
C ILE A 40 2.16 0.87 -3.08
N ALA A 41 2.65 0.95 -1.84
CA ALA A 41 2.67 2.20 -1.08
C ALA A 41 3.57 3.24 -1.75
N ASP A 42 4.72 2.85 -2.26
CA ASP A 42 5.63 3.75 -2.98
C ASP A 42 4.98 4.27 -4.28
N GLN A 43 4.33 3.41 -5.04
CA GLN A 43 3.60 3.80 -6.25
C GLN A 43 2.49 4.80 -5.95
N ILE A 44 1.73 4.58 -4.88
CA ILE A 44 0.66 5.48 -4.45
C ILE A 44 1.26 6.84 -4.04
N ARG A 45 2.39 6.86 -3.34
CA ARG A 45 3.06 8.10 -2.95
C ARG A 45 3.59 8.88 -4.14
N ASP A 46 4.11 8.19 -5.15
CA ASP A 46 4.56 8.82 -6.40
C ASP A 46 3.39 9.51 -7.12
N GLU A 47 2.25 8.84 -7.21
CA GLU A 47 1.03 9.43 -7.78
C GLU A 47 0.51 10.60 -6.92
N ALA A 48 0.58 10.46 -5.59
CA ALA A 48 0.16 11.52 -4.67
C ALA A 48 0.97 12.81 -4.85
N ALA A 49 2.25 12.71 -5.19
CA ALA A 49 3.12 13.86 -5.42
C ALA A 49 2.61 14.77 -6.55
N GLY A 50 1.83 14.24 -7.49
CA GLY A 50 1.19 15.01 -8.57
C GLY A 50 -0.17 15.61 -8.21
N ILE A 51 -0.66 15.36 -7.00
CA ILE A 51 -1.98 15.81 -6.52
C ILE A 51 -1.80 17.00 -5.59
N GLU A 52 -2.63 18.02 -5.73
CA GLU A 52 -2.53 19.24 -4.92
C GLU A 52 -3.50 19.26 -3.74
N GLY A 53 -3.08 19.92 -2.67
CA GLY A 53 -3.92 20.24 -1.52
C GLY A 53 -4.27 19.04 -0.63
N ARG A 54 -5.46 19.08 -0.06
CA ARG A 54 -5.94 18.06 0.89
C ARG A 54 -6.06 16.67 0.30
N LYS A 55 -6.29 16.59 -1.01
CA LYS A 55 -6.37 15.32 -1.74
C LYS A 55 -5.06 14.56 -1.70
N GLN A 56 -3.92 15.26 -1.79
CA GLN A 56 -2.61 14.65 -1.65
C GLN A 56 -2.46 13.94 -0.31
N LEU A 57 -2.86 14.61 0.78
CA LEU A 57 -2.80 14.05 2.13
C LEU A 57 -3.66 12.79 2.28
N ALA A 58 -4.84 12.77 1.65
CA ALA A 58 -5.73 11.62 1.69
C ALA A 58 -5.14 10.42 0.93
N VAL A 59 -4.52 10.64 -0.22
CA VAL A 59 -3.84 9.59 -1.00
C VAL A 59 -2.61 9.07 -0.25
N GLU A 60 -1.82 9.95 0.35
CA GLU A 60 -0.69 9.56 1.20
C GLU A 60 -1.14 8.75 2.42
N ALA A 61 -2.26 9.11 3.04
CA ALA A 61 -2.83 8.35 4.16
C ALA A 61 -3.22 6.92 3.75
N PHE A 62 -3.69 6.74 2.52
CA PHE A 62 -3.94 5.40 1.98
C PHE A 62 -2.65 4.60 1.84
N ALA A 63 -1.58 5.20 1.36
CA ALA A 63 -0.25 4.57 1.30
C ALA A 63 0.25 4.17 2.69
N ASP A 64 0.07 5.03 3.69
CA ASP A 64 0.42 4.73 5.08
C ASP A 64 -0.38 3.53 5.61
N ALA A 65 -1.64 3.41 5.24
CA ALA A 65 -2.49 2.27 5.61
C ALA A 65 -1.98 0.96 4.97
N VAL A 66 -1.49 1.01 3.74
CA VAL A 66 -0.88 -0.17 3.08
C VAL A 66 0.38 -0.62 3.82
N ASP A 67 1.17 0.31 4.34
CA ASP A 67 2.37 0.01 5.13
C ASP A 67 2.08 -0.71 6.45
N VAL A 68 0.84 -0.72 6.93
CA VAL A 68 0.45 -1.44 8.16
C VAL A 68 0.74 -2.93 8.06
N LEU A 69 0.61 -3.53 6.87
CA LEU A 69 0.89 -4.95 6.67
C LEU A 69 2.37 -5.29 6.92
N PRO A 70 3.36 -4.70 6.24
CA PRO A 70 4.76 -4.97 6.53
C PRO A 70 5.18 -4.55 7.94
N ARG A 71 4.61 -3.46 8.46
CA ARG A 71 4.84 -3.04 9.84
C ARG A 71 4.40 -4.10 10.85
N THR A 72 3.23 -4.69 10.67
CA THR A 72 2.71 -5.77 11.52
C THR A 72 3.57 -7.03 11.43
N LEU A 73 4.02 -7.37 10.23
CA LEU A 73 4.95 -8.49 10.04
C LEU A 73 6.27 -8.24 10.80
N ALA A 74 6.79 -7.03 10.78
CA ALA A 74 7.98 -6.66 11.53
C ALA A 74 7.78 -6.85 13.04
N GLU A 75 6.68 -6.34 13.58
CA GLU A 75 6.32 -6.51 14.99
C GLU A 75 6.23 -7.99 15.38
N ASN A 76 5.59 -8.80 14.54
CA ASN A 76 5.41 -10.23 14.79
C ASN A 76 6.72 -11.03 14.76
N THR A 77 7.72 -10.53 14.07
CA THR A 77 9.07 -11.16 14.00
C THR A 77 10.05 -10.58 15.02
N GLY A 78 9.60 -9.68 15.88
CA GLY A 78 10.42 -9.06 16.91
C GLY A 78 11.35 -7.94 16.41
N MET A 79 11.17 -7.48 15.18
CA MET A 79 11.89 -6.33 14.64
C MET A 79 11.23 -5.02 15.08
N ASP A 80 12.02 -3.95 15.21
CA ASP A 80 11.45 -2.61 15.33
C ASP A 80 10.73 -2.27 14.02
N PRO A 81 9.42 -1.94 14.06
CA PRO A 81 8.64 -1.77 12.83
C PRO A 81 9.04 -0.54 12.03
N ILE A 82 9.55 0.51 12.68
CA ILE A 82 9.98 1.73 12.00
C ILE A 82 11.30 1.48 11.27
N ASP A 83 12.27 0.88 11.95
CA ASP A 83 13.56 0.53 11.35
C ASP A 83 13.38 -0.46 10.20
N ALA A 84 12.50 -1.45 10.36
CA ALA A 84 12.19 -2.42 9.32
C ALA A 84 11.60 -1.76 8.07
N LEU A 85 10.67 -0.82 8.22
CA LEU A 85 10.11 -0.08 7.09
C LEU A 85 11.16 0.78 6.38
N VAL A 86 12.03 1.44 7.13
CA VAL A 86 13.11 2.25 6.56
C VAL A 86 14.05 1.38 5.72
N ASP A 87 14.45 0.25 6.26
CA ASP A 87 15.36 -0.68 5.57
C ASP A 87 14.70 -1.32 4.35
N LEU A 88 13.42 -1.71 4.45
CA LEU A 88 12.67 -2.23 3.31
C LEU A 88 12.57 -1.22 2.16
N ARG A 89 12.26 0.02 2.46
CA ARG A 89 12.18 1.08 1.45
C ARG A 89 13.54 1.33 0.81
N ALA A 90 14.61 1.34 1.60
CA ALA A 90 15.96 1.52 1.08
C ALA A 90 16.36 0.41 0.10
N GLU A 91 15.99 -0.84 0.38
CA GLU A 91 16.23 -1.97 -0.52
C GLU A 91 15.43 -1.82 -1.84
N HIS A 92 14.15 -1.47 -1.75
CA HIS A 92 13.32 -1.24 -2.93
C HIS A 92 13.80 -0.06 -3.77
N ASP A 93 14.23 1.04 -3.14
CA ASP A 93 14.81 2.20 -3.82
C ASP A 93 16.12 1.84 -4.55
N ALA A 94 16.86 0.90 -4.01
CA ALA A 94 18.06 0.35 -4.65
C ALA A 94 17.75 -0.64 -5.79
N GLY A 95 16.47 -0.93 -6.04
CA GLY A 95 16.02 -1.85 -7.09
C GLY A 95 16.00 -3.31 -6.67
N THR A 96 16.11 -3.61 -5.38
CA THR A 96 16.08 -4.96 -4.83
C THR A 96 14.69 -5.27 -4.31
N THR A 97 14.14 -6.44 -4.66
CA THR A 97 12.90 -6.91 -4.05
C THR A 97 13.21 -7.41 -2.64
N ALA A 98 12.55 -6.84 -1.64
CA ALA A 98 12.78 -7.20 -0.24
C ALA A 98 11.47 -7.31 0.54
N GLY A 99 11.42 -8.25 1.45
CA GLY A 99 10.31 -8.48 2.38
C GLY A 99 10.83 -8.94 3.74
N LEU A 100 9.89 -9.17 4.65
CA LEU A 100 10.19 -9.61 6.02
C LEU A 100 10.06 -11.12 6.12
N ILE A 101 11.17 -11.79 6.25
CA ILE A 101 11.25 -13.25 6.35
C ILE A 101 11.50 -13.64 7.80
N SER A 102 10.77 -14.63 8.30
CA SER A 102 11.03 -15.22 9.61
C SER A 102 12.07 -16.32 9.47
N GLU A 103 13.22 -16.14 10.08
CA GLU A 103 14.28 -17.14 10.15
C GLU A 103 14.48 -17.56 11.60
N GLY A 104 13.90 -18.72 11.95
CA GLY A 104 13.85 -19.16 13.34
C GLY A 104 12.96 -18.26 14.19
N GLN A 105 13.54 -17.60 15.20
CA GLN A 105 12.83 -16.68 16.10
C GLN A 105 13.06 -15.19 15.77
N THR A 106 13.84 -14.92 14.73
CA THR A 106 14.21 -13.55 14.30
C THR A 106 13.67 -13.26 12.90
N GLY A 107 13.27 -12.00 12.67
CA GLY A 107 12.98 -11.50 11.34
C GLY A 107 14.23 -11.02 10.63
N ILE A 108 14.31 -11.25 9.34
CA ILE A 108 15.34 -10.70 8.45
C ILE A 108 14.67 -10.03 7.25
N ILE A 109 15.37 -9.10 6.64
CA ILE A 109 14.99 -8.50 5.36
C ILE A 109 15.74 -9.25 4.25
N ALA A 110 14.99 -9.87 3.36
CA ALA A 110 15.53 -10.69 2.28
C ALA A 110 14.57 -10.72 1.09
N ASP A 111 15.03 -11.24 -0.04
CA ASP A 111 14.18 -11.45 -1.22
C ASP A 111 13.19 -12.61 -0.97
N PRO A 112 11.88 -12.33 -0.91
CA PRO A 112 10.89 -13.38 -0.66
C PRO A 112 10.87 -14.47 -1.73
N ILE A 113 11.25 -14.14 -2.95
CA ILE A 113 11.29 -15.09 -4.07
C ILE A 113 12.31 -16.17 -3.81
N GLU A 114 13.47 -15.83 -3.28
CA GLU A 114 14.52 -16.78 -2.91
C GLU A 114 14.07 -17.74 -1.80
N TYR A 115 13.18 -17.28 -0.93
CA TYR A 115 12.61 -18.09 0.15
C TYR A 115 11.30 -18.80 -0.24
N GLY A 116 10.85 -18.65 -1.49
CA GLY A 116 9.62 -19.25 -1.97
C GLY A 116 8.35 -18.63 -1.38
N VAL A 117 8.42 -17.40 -0.88
CA VAL A 117 7.30 -16.68 -0.30
C VAL A 117 6.65 -15.81 -1.38
N LEU A 118 5.59 -16.35 -1.97
CA LEU A 118 4.87 -15.76 -3.10
C LEU A 118 3.40 -15.66 -2.79
N ASP A 119 2.76 -14.59 -3.29
CA ASP A 119 1.33 -14.38 -3.17
C ASP A 119 0.68 -14.28 -4.56
N PRO A 120 -0.58 -14.72 -4.73
CA PRO A 120 -1.29 -14.52 -5.99
C PRO A 120 -1.54 -13.04 -6.26
N ALA A 121 -1.16 -12.56 -7.43
CA ALA A 121 -1.39 -11.17 -7.85
C ALA A 121 -2.88 -10.80 -7.82
N ALA A 122 -3.77 -11.72 -8.22
CA ALA A 122 -5.20 -11.50 -8.21
C ALA A 122 -5.77 -11.20 -6.82
N VAL A 123 -5.24 -11.85 -5.78
CA VAL A 123 -5.64 -11.61 -4.39
C VAL A 123 -5.24 -10.21 -3.94
N LYS A 124 -4.04 -9.77 -4.28
CA LYS A 124 -3.56 -8.43 -3.95
C LYS A 124 -4.35 -7.34 -4.68
N ARG A 125 -4.65 -7.57 -5.95
CA ARG A 125 -5.50 -6.67 -6.74
C ARG A 125 -6.89 -6.52 -6.11
N GLU A 126 -7.54 -7.62 -5.76
CA GLU A 126 -8.86 -7.61 -5.13
C GLU A 126 -8.82 -6.89 -3.78
N ALA A 127 -7.77 -7.09 -2.99
CA ALA A 127 -7.58 -6.39 -1.72
C ALA A 127 -7.47 -4.86 -1.92
N VAL A 128 -6.71 -4.41 -2.91
CA VAL A 128 -6.58 -2.98 -3.24
C VAL A 128 -7.91 -2.40 -3.72
N GLU A 129 -8.61 -3.09 -4.60
CA GLU A 129 -9.92 -2.65 -5.11
C GLU A 129 -10.96 -2.54 -3.99
N SER A 130 -11.03 -3.54 -3.11
CA SER A 130 -11.96 -3.55 -1.97
C SER A 130 -11.62 -2.43 -0.97
N ALA A 131 -10.35 -2.20 -0.70
CA ALA A 131 -9.90 -1.11 0.18
C ALA A 131 -10.25 0.27 -0.41
N THR A 132 -10.14 0.42 -1.73
CA THR A 132 -10.51 1.65 -2.44
C THR A 132 -12.01 1.93 -2.29
N GLU A 133 -12.85 0.93 -2.51
CA GLU A 133 -14.30 1.05 -2.35
C GLU A 133 -14.68 1.42 -0.92
N ALA A 134 -14.08 0.75 0.07
CA ALA A 134 -14.31 1.04 1.48
C ALA A 134 -13.89 2.47 1.85
N SER A 135 -12.74 2.92 1.39
CA SER A 135 -12.25 4.29 1.62
C SER A 135 -13.16 5.34 1.02
N THR A 136 -13.66 5.10 -0.19
CA THR A 136 -14.62 5.95 -0.87
C THR A 136 -15.93 6.07 -0.07
N MET A 137 -16.46 4.96 0.42
CA MET A 137 -17.67 4.94 1.24
C MET A 137 -17.47 5.73 2.54
N ILE A 138 -16.34 5.58 3.21
CA ILE A 138 -16.03 6.32 4.45
C ILE A 138 -15.98 7.81 4.20
N VAL A 139 -15.34 8.26 3.13
CA VAL A 139 -15.26 9.68 2.75
C VAL A 139 -16.65 10.25 2.48
N ARG A 140 -17.51 9.52 1.78
CA ARG A 140 -18.88 9.95 1.49
C ARG A 140 -19.73 10.05 2.75
N ILE A 141 -19.60 9.11 3.68
CA ILE A 141 -20.32 9.14 4.97
C ILE A 141 -19.88 10.35 5.79
N ASP A 142 -18.57 10.60 5.85
CA ASP A 142 -18.01 11.73 6.59
C ASP A 142 -18.51 13.07 6.02
N ASP A 143 -18.59 13.20 4.69
CA ASP A 143 -19.13 14.37 4.00
C ASP A 143 -20.61 14.60 4.36
N VAL A 144 -21.43 13.56 4.35
CA VAL A 144 -22.85 13.63 4.72
C VAL A 144 -23.02 14.08 6.18
N ILE A 145 -22.23 13.58 7.10
CA ILE A 145 -22.24 13.97 8.52
C ILE A 145 -21.82 15.44 8.66
N ALA A 146 -20.80 15.88 7.96
CA ALA A 146 -20.28 17.24 8.02
C ALA A 146 -21.24 18.28 7.43
N SER A 147 -22.10 17.88 6.49
CA SER A 147 -23.07 18.77 5.82
C SER A 147 -24.39 18.96 6.59
N ASN A 148 -24.62 18.22 7.65
CA ASN A 148 -25.79 18.35 8.54
C ASN A 148 -25.39 19.14 9.79
#